data_f906116d06e0e339c94dc928391f4a86
#
_entry.id   f906116d06e0e339c94dc928391f4a86
#
_cell.length_a   1.000
_cell.length_b   1.000
_cell.length_c   1.000
_cell.angle_alpha   90.00
_cell.angle_beta   90.00
_cell.angle_gamma   90.00
#
_symmetry.space_group_name_H-M   'P 1'
#
loop_
_entity.id
_entity.type
_entity.pdbx_description
1 polymer ?
#
loop_
_entity_poly.entity_id
_entity_poly.type
_entity_poly.pdbx_seq_one_letter_code
_entity_poly.pdbx_strand_id
1 'polypeptide(L)'
;MCGFVGCFDLNSGSAPIAQGLREELRAQVLEMSKKIRHRGPDWSGVYTGENAILSHERLSIVDPLSGKQPLVSDDGKIILAANGEIYNHKTLRAQFDGKYQFKTGSDCEVIIPLYKKYRATGDFTAMIEELSGIFAFALYDSENDCYLIARDEIGVNPLYQGWEKAGR
;
A
#
# COMPACT_ATOMS: atom_id res chain seq x y z
N MET A 1 -11.53 -1.17 -11.24
CA MET A 1 -10.97 -1.49 -9.90
C MET A 1 -9.51 -1.87 -10.07
N CYS A 2 -8.64 -1.31 -9.25
CA CYS A 2 -7.21 -1.61 -9.26
C CYS A 2 -6.88 -3.02 -8.76
N GLY A 3 -5.62 -3.38 -8.72
CA GLY A 3 -5.10 -4.57 -8.07
C GLY A 3 -3.69 -4.33 -7.54
N PHE A 4 -3.32 -5.00 -6.47
CA PHE A 4 -1.96 -4.93 -5.94
C PHE A 4 -1.47 -6.30 -5.45
N VAL A 5 -0.16 -6.43 -5.36
CA VAL A 5 0.54 -7.56 -4.73
C VAL A 5 1.57 -6.99 -3.78
N GLY A 6 1.59 -7.49 -2.54
CA GLY A 6 2.59 -7.16 -1.53
C GLY A 6 3.33 -8.42 -1.08
N CYS A 7 4.64 -8.31 -0.89
CA CYS A 7 5.49 -9.30 -0.26
C CYS A 7 6.26 -8.60 0.85
N PHE A 8 6.21 -9.12 2.06
CA PHE A 8 6.76 -8.51 3.28
C PHE A 8 7.62 -9.52 4.01
N ASP A 9 8.38 -9.06 5.02
CA ASP A 9 9.26 -9.90 5.84
C ASP A 9 10.27 -10.68 4.99
N LEU A 10 10.85 -9.98 4.00
CA LEU A 10 11.81 -10.59 3.07
C LEU A 10 13.11 -10.97 3.75
N ASN A 11 13.47 -10.28 4.84
CA ASN A 11 14.66 -10.55 5.63
C ASN A 11 14.36 -11.70 6.61
N SER A 12 14.99 -12.84 6.42
CA SER A 12 14.93 -13.95 7.39
C SER A 12 15.89 -13.67 8.55
N GLY A 13 15.37 -13.12 9.65
CA GLY A 13 16.19 -12.76 10.83
C GLY A 13 16.89 -11.40 10.69
N SER A 14 18.06 -11.23 11.30
CA SER A 14 18.76 -9.96 11.41
C SER A 14 19.62 -9.56 10.19
N ALA A 15 19.64 -10.38 9.14
CA ALA A 15 20.48 -10.12 7.96
C ALA A 15 19.62 -9.74 6.74
N PRO A 16 20.00 -8.70 5.99
CA PRO A 16 19.38 -8.38 4.71
C PRO A 16 19.48 -9.56 3.75
N ILE A 17 18.43 -9.80 2.96
CA ILE A 17 18.48 -10.82 1.90
C ILE A 17 19.56 -10.48 0.86
N ALA A 18 20.17 -11.50 0.28
CA ALA A 18 21.12 -11.33 -0.80
C ALA A 18 20.46 -10.64 -2.00
N GLN A 19 21.23 -9.77 -2.68
CA GLN A 19 20.68 -8.99 -3.81
C GLN A 19 20.06 -9.88 -4.89
N GLY A 20 20.69 -11.01 -5.23
CA GLY A 20 20.15 -11.94 -6.24
C GLY A 20 18.78 -12.51 -5.84
N LEU A 21 18.59 -12.86 -4.57
CA LEU A 21 17.30 -13.33 -4.06
C LEU A 21 16.23 -12.23 -4.10
N ARG A 22 16.63 -10.98 -3.79
CA ARG A 22 15.71 -9.83 -3.90
C ARG A 22 15.24 -9.61 -5.33
N GLU A 23 16.13 -9.74 -6.30
CA GLU A 23 15.80 -9.62 -7.72
C GLU A 23 14.86 -10.74 -8.18
N GLU A 24 15.07 -11.95 -7.69
CA GLU A 24 14.18 -13.09 -7.95
C GLU A 24 12.78 -12.88 -7.36
N LEU A 25 12.69 -12.47 -6.10
CA LEU A 25 11.42 -12.16 -5.44
C LEU A 25 10.69 -11.00 -6.15
N ARG A 26 11.43 -9.98 -6.58
CA ARG A 26 10.86 -8.90 -7.37
C ARG A 26 10.28 -9.41 -8.70
N ALA A 27 10.97 -10.29 -9.38
CA ALA A 27 10.47 -10.90 -10.62
C ALA A 27 9.19 -11.72 -10.36
N GLN A 28 9.13 -12.49 -9.28
CA GLN A 28 7.94 -13.24 -8.88
C GLN A 28 6.76 -12.31 -8.59
N VAL A 29 6.96 -11.23 -7.83
CA VAL A 29 5.92 -10.23 -7.54
C VAL A 29 5.40 -9.60 -8.84
N LEU A 30 6.27 -9.29 -9.80
CA LEU A 30 5.87 -8.75 -11.09
C LEU A 30 5.07 -9.76 -11.92
N GLU A 31 5.43 -11.06 -11.90
CA GLU A 31 4.64 -12.10 -12.57
C GLU A 31 3.26 -12.27 -11.91
N MET A 32 3.16 -12.19 -10.57
CA MET A 32 1.87 -12.18 -9.88
C MET A 32 1.04 -10.93 -10.25
N SER A 33 1.68 -9.76 -10.32
CA SER A 33 1.04 -8.50 -10.71
C SER A 33 0.44 -8.59 -12.13
N LYS A 34 1.17 -9.16 -13.08
CA LYS A 34 0.68 -9.37 -14.46
C LYS A 34 -0.63 -10.17 -14.51
N LYS A 35 -0.83 -11.12 -13.60
CA LYS A 35 -2.06 -11.92 -13.55
C LYS A 35 -3.29 -11.10 -13.19
N ILE A 36 -3.13 -10.01 -12.47
CA ILE A 36 -4.20 -9.09 -12.06
C ILE A 36 -4.26 -7.80 -12.89
N ARG A 37 -3.45 -7.69 -13.96
CA ARG A 37 -3.40 -6.48 -14.81
C ARG A 37 -4.74 -6.13 -15.47
N HIS A 38 -5.60 -7.11 -15.71
CA HIS A 38 -6.96 -6.88 -16.21
C HIS A 38 -7.81 -6.00 -15.28
N ARG A 39 -7.46 -5.88 -14.00
CA ARG A 39 -8.13 -5.02 -13.03
C ARG A 39 -7.73 -3.55 -13.15
N GLY A 40 -6.50 -3.28 -13.60
CA GLY A 40 -5.95 -1.93 -13.70
C GLY A 40 -4.98 -1.81 -14.86
N PRO A 41 -5.49 -1.70 -16.10
CA PRO A 41 -4.66 -1.74 -17.30
C PRO A 41 -3.90 -0.46 -17.61
N ASP A 42 -4.22 0.67 -16.91
CA ASP A 42 -3.74 1.98 -17.31
C ASP A 42 -2.28 2.24 -16.88
N TRP A 43 -1.88 1.69 -15.74
CA TRP A 43 -0.54 1.89 -15.20
C TRP A 43 -0.12 0.74 -14.30
N SER A 44 1.16 0.39 -14.36
CA SER A 44 1.81 -0.54 -13.43
C SER A 44 2.92 0.18 -12.67
N GLY A 45 2.95 0.03 -11.36
CA GLY A 45 4.00 0.55 -10.51
C GLY A 45 4.56 -0.52 -9.59
N VAL A 46 5.82 -0.37 -9.19
CA VAL A 46 6.48 -1.26 -8.24
C VAL A 46 7.39 -0.47 -7.31
N TYR A 47 7.30 -0.78 -6.04
CA TYR A 47 8.28 -0.41 -5.02
C TYR A 47 9.09 -1.65 -4.64
N THR A 48 10.38 -1.47 -4.48
CA THR A 48 11.30 -2.52 -4.02
C THR A 48 12.17 -1.95 -2.92
N GLY A 49 11.88 -2.35 -1.68
CA GLY A 49 12.62 -1.98 -0.49
C GLY A 49 13.52 -3.10 0.01
N GLU A 50 14.06 -2.93 1.21
CA GLU A 50 14.91 -3.94 1.85
C GLU A 50 14.09 -5.13 2.35
N ASN A 51 12.92 -4.87 2.93
CA ASN A 51 12.08 -5.91 3.56
C ASN A 51 10.66 -5.98 2.99
N ALA A 52 10.36 -5.22 1.93
CA ALA A 52 9.06 -5.25 1.27
C ALA A 52 9.16 -4.99 -0.23
N ILE A 53 8.31 -5.66 -0.99
CA ILE A 53 8.06 -5.39 -2.41
C ILE A 53 6.57 -5.22 -2.59
N LEU A 54 6.14 -4.08 -3.15
CA LEU A 54 4.75 -3.80 -3.48
C LEU A 54 4.62 -3.48 -4.96
N SER A 55 3.68 -4.10 -5.64
CA SER A 55 3.31 -3.74 -7.00
C SER A 55 1.83 -3.38 -7.07
N HIS A 56 1.49 -2.53 -8.04
CA HIS A 56 0.14 -2.03 -8.21
C HIS A 56 -0.21 -1.94 -9.70
N GLU A 57 -1.37 -2.47 -10.06
CA GLU A 57 -2.00 -2.35 -11.37
C GLU A 57 -3.16 -1.36 -11.24
N ARG A 58 -3.06 -0.22 -11.92
CA ARG A 58 -3.94 0.92 -11.70
C ARG A 58 -5.02 1.04 -12.78
N LEU A 59 -6.26 1.21 -12.34
CA LEU A 59 -7.35 1.81 -13.12
C LEU A 59 -7.48 3.28 -12.67
N SER A 60 -7.23 4.20 -13.58
CA SER A 60 -7.13 5.64 -13.27
C SER A 60 -8.50 6.29 -13.25
N ILE A 61 -9.16 6.33 -12.08
CA ILE A 61 -10.48 6.95 -11.88
C ILE A 61 -10.32 8.33 -11.24
N VAL A 62 -9.70 8.36 -10.05
CA VAL A 62 -9.41 9.62 -9.34
C VAL A 62 -7.97 10.02 -9.62
N ASP A 63 -7.75 11.29 -9.98
CA ASP A 63 -6.45 11.86 -10.31
C ASP A 63 -5.64 11.05 -11.35
N PRO A 64 -6.08 11.00 -12.61
CA PRO A 64 -5.39 10.22 -13.65
C PRO A 64 -3.93 10.63 -13.87
N LEU A 65 -3.60 11.90 -13.59
CA LEU A 65 -2.29 12.48 -13.93
C LEU A 65 -1.22 12.23 -12.86
N SER A 66 -1.56 12.36 -11.56
CA SER A 66 -0.55 12.30 -10.49
C SER A 66 -0.72 11.12 -9.51
N GLY A 67 -1.88 10.50 -9.43
CA GLY A 67 -2.19 9.41 -8.47
C GLY A 67 -1.53 8.07 -8.78
N LYS A 68 -0.29 8.04 -9.27
CA LYS A 68 0.45 6.79 -9.53
C LYS A 68 0.70 6.04 -8.23
N GLN A 69 0.49 4.71 -8.26
CA GLN A 69 0.70 3.83 -7.12
C GLN A 69 1.83 2.83 -7.39
N PRO A 70 2.53 2.32 -6.36
CA PRO A 70 2.31 2.61 -4.92
C PRO A 70 2.53 4.09 -4.57
N LEU A 71 1.66 4.63 -3.70
CA LEU A 71 1.81 5.98 -3.16
C LEU A 71 2.95 6.01 -2.14
N VAL A 72 3.68 7.11 -2.09
CA VAL A 72 4.82 7.27 -1.18
C VAL A 72 4.65 8.56 -0.39
N SER A 73 4.78 8.48 0.93
CA SER A 73 4.68 9.62 1.84
C SER A 73 5.63 10.77 1.48
N ASP A 74 5.38 11.92 2.05
CA ASP A 74 6.20 13.13 1.89
C ASP A 74 7.68 12.91 2.24
N ASP A 75 7.96 12.16 3.31
CA ASP A 75 9.29 11.78 3.79
C ASP A 75 9.88 10.52 3.09
N GLY A 76 9.10 9.87 2.22
CA GLY A 76 9.54 8.68 1.49
C GLY A 76 9.52 7.37 2.28
N LYS A 77 9.06 7.37 3.54
CA LYS A 77 9.18 6.23 4.46
C LYS A 77 7.99 5.29 4.45
N ILE A 78 6.81 5.79 4.09
CA ILE A 78 5.58 5.00 4.05
C ILE A 78 5.17 4.77 2.61
N ILE A 79 4.94 3.51 2.27
CA ILE A 79 4.57 3.05 0.94
C ILE A 79 3.20 2.41 1.02
N LEU A 80 2.27 2.82 0.16
CA LEU A 80 0.89 2.39 0.16
C LEU A 80 0.47 1.87 -1.23
N ALA A 81 -0.05 0.67 -1.28
CA ALA A 81 -0.77 0.13 -2.43
C ALA A 81 -2.23 -0.08 -2.03
N ALA A 82 -3.16 0.60 -2.70
CA ALA A 82 -4.58 0.57 -2.37
C ALA A 82 -5.45 0.29 -3.59
N ASN A 83 -6.49 -0.50 -3.40
CA ASN A 83 -7.56 -0.74 -4.35
C ASN A 83 -8.87 -0.34 -3.72
N GLY A 84 -9.49 0.76 -4.16
CA GLY A 84 -10.75 1.23 -3.61
C GLY A 84 -11.00 2.71 -3.85
N GLU A 85 -11.98 3.21 -3.11
CA GLU A 85 -12.38 4.62 -3.07
C GLU A 85 -12.66 5.03 -1.63
N ILE A 86 -12.03 6.12 -1.18
CA ILE A 86 -12.27 6.71 0.15
C ILE A 86 -13.21 7.91 -0.03
N TYR A 87 -14.47 7.73 0.31
CA TYR A 87 -15.53 8.71 0.05
C TYR A 87 -15.36 10.01 0.85
N ASN A 88 -14.90 9.91 2.08
CA ASN A 88 -14.69 11.05 2.97
C ASN A 88 -13.28 11.67 2.87
N HIS A 89 -12.53 11.37 1.79
CA HIS A 89 -11.14 11.81 1.64
C HIS A 89 -10.95 13.34 1.74
N LYS A 90 -11.94 14.14 1.28
CA LYS A 90 -11.86 15.62 1.36
C LYS A 90 -11.87 16.09 2.81
N THR A 91 -12.75 15.53 3.63
CA THR A 91 -12.83 15.83 5.07
C THR A 91 -11.56 15.41 5.79
N LEU A 92 -11.03 14.23 5.46
CA LEU A 92 -9.78 13.72 6.04
C LEU A 92 -8.59 14.61 5.61
N ARG A 93 -8.50 15.00 4.34
CA ARG A 93 -7.44 15.92 3.87
C ARG A 93 -7.42 17.22 4.68
N ALA A 94 -8.58 17.80 4.95
CA ALA A 94 -8.69 19.05 5.72
C ALA A 94 -8.15 18.92 7.15
N GLN A 95 -8.21 17.73 7.78
CA GLN A 95 -7.64 17.50 9.11
C GLN A 95 -6.10 17.55 9.13
N PHE A 96 -5.48 17.32 7.99
CA PHE A 96 -4.02 17.30 7.84
C PHE A 96 -3.47 18.52 7.11
N ASP A 97 -4.30 19.54 6.88
CA ASP A 97 -3.86 20.81 6.28
C ASP A 97 -2.75 21.44 7.13
N GLY A 98 -1.65 21.83 6.48
CA GLY A 98 -0.44 22.33 7.13
C GLY A 98 0.35 21.31 7.96
N LYS A 99 -0.09 20.04 8.05
CA LYS A 99 0.58 18.97 8.80
C LYS A 99 1.18 17.87 7.93
N TYR A 100 0.61 17.65 6.75
CA TYR A 100 1.06 16.65 5.78
C TYR A 100 1.01 17.26 4.38
N GLN A 101 2.06 17.04 3.61
CA GLN A 101 2.14 17.50 2.23
C GLN A 101 1.64 16.42 1.27
N PHE A 102 0.41 16.53 0.82
CA PHE A 102 -0.14 15.65 -0.19
C PHE A 102 0.57 15.83 -1.52
N LYS A 103 1.04 14.72 -2.09
CA LYS A 103 1.75 14.70 -3.38
C LYS A 103 0.82 14.49 -4.57
N THR A 104 -0.36 13.94 -4.33
CA THR A 104 -1.32 13.57 -5.37
C THR A 104 -2.74 14.03 -5.02
N GLY A 105 -3.62 13.99 -6.01
CA GLY A 105 -5.06 14.16 -5.81
C GLY A 105 -5.78 12.85 -5.46
N SER A 106 -5.05 11.72 -5.33
CA SER A 106 -5.66 10.43 -5.00
C SER A 106 -6.38 10.48 -3.66
N ASP A 107 -7.60 9.98 -3.64
CA ASP A 107 -8.40 9.81 -2.43
C ASP A 107 -7.76 8.86 -1.42
N CYS A 108 -7.07 7.82 -1.90
CA CYS A 108 -6.39 6.84 -1.05
C CYS A 108 -5.16 7.42 -0.33
N GLU A 109 -4.60 8.54 -0.76
CA GLU A 109 -3.41 9.11 -0.10
C GLU A 109 -3.66 9.52 1.36
N VAL A 110 -4.93 9.77 1.75
CA VAL A 110 -5.29 10.10 3.14
C VAL A 110 -4.98 8.98 4.14
N ILE A 111 -4.85 7.74 3.66
CA ILE A 111 -4.47 6.60 4.48
C ILE A 111 -3.07 6.80 5.09
N ILE A 112 -2.16 7.44 4.36
CA ILE A 112 -0.78 7.68 4.82
C ILE A 112 -0.73 8.59 6.05
N PRO A 113 -1.29 9.82 6.03
CA PRO A 113 -1.27 10.67 7.23
C PRO A 113 -2.15 10.12 8.36
N LEU A 114 -3.21 9.38 8.09
CA LEU A 114 -3.95 8.64 9.12
C LEU A 114 -3.06 7.60 9.80
N TYR A 115 -2.34 6.78 9.04
CA TYR A 115 -1.38 5.83 9.61
C TYR A 115 -0.35 6.55 10.50
N LYS A 116 0.25 7.66 10.02
CA LYS A 116 1.19 8.47 10.82
C LYS A 116 0.57 8.95 12.15
N LYS A 117 -0.73 9.32 12.15
CA LYS A 117 -1.47 9.74 13.34
C LYS A 117 -1.62 8.62 14.37
N TYR A 118 -1.91 7.40 13.91
CA TYR A 118 -2.24 6.26 14.77
C TYR A 118 -1.06 5.34 15.09
N ARG A 119 0.04 5.41 14.35
CA ARG A 119 1.17 4.48 14.54
C ARG A 119 1.79 4.53 15.95
N ALA A 120 1.74 5.68 16.61
CA ALA A 120 2.30 5.82 17.97
C ALA A 120 1.47 5.10 19.04
N THR A 121 0.15 5.00 18.87
CA THR A 121 -0.76 4.29 19.78
C THR A 121 -0.98 2.83 19.38
N GLY A 122 -0.77 2.50 18.10
CA GLY A 122 -1.05 1.17 17.54
C GLY A 122 -2.54 0.89 17.39
N ASP A 123 -3.44 1.86 17.60
CA ASP A 123 -4.89 1.68 17.46
C ASP A 123 -5.32 1.78 16.00
N PHE A 124 -4.94 0.77 15.23
CA PHE A 124 -5.28 0.70 13.82
C PHE A 124 -6.76 0.39 13.58
N THR A 125 -7.49 -0.12 14.56
CA THR A 125 -8.95 -0.27 14.47
C THR A 125 -9.60 1.11 14.39
N ALA A 126 -9.29 2.01 15.31
CA ALA A 126 -9.80 3.38 15.28
C ALA A 126 -9.36 4.14 14.00
N MET A 127 -8.16 3.87 13.49
CA MET A 127 -7.71 4.40 12.20
C MET A 127 -8.64 3.98 11.05
N ILE A 128 -8.97 2.69 10.97
CA ILE A 128 -9.81 2.13 9.90
C ILE A 128 -11.24 2.65 10.01
N GLU A 129 -11.76 2.83 11.23
CA GLU A 129 -13.10 3.38 11.48
C GLU A 129 -13.25 4.86 11.03
N GLU A 130 -12.16 5.62 10.92
CA GLU A 130 -12.20 6.95 10.29
C GLU A 130 -12.40 6.93 8.77
N LEU A 131 -12.16 5.78 8.11
CA LEU A 131 -12.30 5.65 6.66
C LEU A 131 -13.74 5.29 6.29
N SER A 132 -14.36 6.10 5.44
CA SER A 132 -15.64 5.77 4.81
C SER A 132 -15.40 5.46 3.33
N GLY A 133 -15.70 4.24 2.90
CA GLY A 133 -15.46 3.84 1.51
C GLY A 133 -15.45 2.33 1.31
N ILE A 134 -15.10 1.93 0.10
CA ILE A 134 -14.82 0.54 -0.26
C ILE A 134 -13.33 0.43 -0.58
N PHE A 135 -12.59 -0.36 0.19
CA PHE A 135 -11.14 -0.41 0.04
C PHE A 135 -10.51 -1.73 0.49
N ALA A 136 -9.39 -2.03 -0.10
CA ALA A 136 -8.37 -2.93 0.42
C ALA A 136 -7.01 -2.29 0.18
N PHE A 137 -6.13 -2.35 1.16
CA PHE A 137 -4.79 -1.79 1.02
C PHE A 137 -3.72 -2.60 1.75
N ALA A 138 -2.50 -2.42 1.31
CA ALA A 138 -1.29 -2.84 2.00
C ALA A 138 -0.35 -1.62 2.11
N LEU A 139 0.12 -1.35 3.32
CA LEU A 139 1.01 -0.27 3.68
C LEU A 139 2.28 -0.84 4.31
N TYR A 140 3.43 -0.32 3.90
CA TYR A 140 4.71 -0.64 4.50
C TYR A 140 5.36 0.63 5.07
N ASP A 141 5.75 0.57 6.33
CA ASP A 141 6.52 1.59 7.03
C ASP A 141 7.98 1.14 7.09
N SER A 142 8.83 1.71 6.24
CA SER A 142 10.24 1.36 6.15
C SER A 142 11.08 1.90 7.32
N GLU A 143 10.56 2.86 8.09
CA GLU A 143 11.23 3.41 9.26
C GLU A 143 11.10 2.46 10.47
N ASN A 144 9.92 1.86 10.64
CA ASN A 144 9.64 0.94 11.74
C ASN A 144 9.71 -0.54 11.32
N ASP A 145 10.00 -0.78 10.05
CA ASP A 145 10.04 -2.12 9.43
C ASP A 145 8.78 -2.95 9.74
N CYS A 146 7.62 -2.36 9.51
CA CYS A 146 6.35 -3.02 9.74
C CYS A 146 5.37 -2.77 8.60
N TYR A 147 4.35 -3.60 8.52
CA TYR A 147 3.31 -3.46 7.51
C TYR A 147 1.91 -3.53 8.14
N LEU A 148 0.96 -2.87 7.48
CA LEU A 148 -0.46 -2.90 7.80
C LEU A 148 -1.24 -3.32 6.57
N ILE A 149 -2.07 -4.36 6.72
CA ILE A 149 -2.98 -4.84 5.68
C ILE A 149 -4.40 -4.69 6.21
N ALA A 150 -5.27 -4.04 5.44
CA ALA A 150 -6.65 -3.83 5.84
C ALA A 150 -7.60 -3.80 4.64
N ARG A 151 -8.88 -4.02 4.93
CA ARG A 151 -9.99 -3.85 3.99
C ARG A 151 -11.21 -3.29 4.71
N ASP A 152 -12.17 -2.79 3.93
CA ASP A 152 -13.46 -2.36 4.46
C ASP A 152 -14.21 -3.49 5.18
N GLU A 153 -15.16 -3.13 6.03
CA GLU A 153 -15.92 -4.05 6.91
C GLU A 153 -16.61 -5.18 6.13
N ILE A 154 -17.16 -4.87 4.98
CA ILE A 154 -17.90 -5.85 4.15
C ILE A 154 -16.90 -6.67 3.30
N GLY A 155 -15.73 -6.12 2.99
CA GLY A 155 -14.75 -6.74 2.11
C GLY A 155 -15.18 -6.71 0.64
N VAL A 156 -15.71 -5.59 0.18
CA VAL A 156 -16.14 -5.39 -1.21
C VAL A 156 -14.99 -5.66 -2.19
N ASN A 157 -13.81 -5.18 -1.85
CA ASN A 157 -12.58 -5.54 -2.57
C ASN A 157 -11.96 -6.80 -1.95
N PRO A 158 -11.82 -7.90 -2.72
CA PRO A 158 -11.20 -9.10 -2.20
C PRO A 158 -9.73 -8.85 -1.82
N LEU A 159 -9.35 -9.38 -0.67
CA LEU A 159 -7.99 -9.34 -0.15
C LEU A 159 -7.60 -10.74 0.31
N TYR A 160 -6.50 -11.27 -0.21
CA TYR A 160 -5.97 -12.57 0.15
C TYR A 160 -4.61 -12.41 0.81
N GLN A 161 -4.35 -13.20 1.83
CA GLN A 161 -3.07 -13.26 2.52
C GLN A 161 -2.61 -14.72 2.59
N GLY A 162 -1.32 -14.92 2.45
CA GLY A 162 -0.67 -16.23 2.56
C GLY A 162 0.73 -16.10 3.13
N TRP A 163 1.29 -17.21 3.58
CA TRP A 163 2.64 -17.28 4.15
C TRP A 163 3.42 -18.37 3.44
N GLU A 164 4.67 -18.08 3.10
CA GLU A 164 5.63 -19.11 2.73
C GLU A 164 6.22 -19.76 3.98
N LYS A 165 6.43 -21.06 3.93
CA LYS A 165 7.18 -21.74 5.00
C LYS A 165 8.65 -21.36 4.89
N ALA A 166 9.26 -20.92 5.99
CA ALA A 166 10.70 -20.68 6.07
C ALA A 166 11.46 -21.93 5.59
N GLY A 167 12.38 -21.74 4.63
CA GLY A 167 13.25 -22.82 4.17
C GLY A 167 12.94 -23.41 2.78
N ARG A 168 12.22 -22.67 1.93
CA ARG A 168 12.16 -23.01 0.48
C ARG A 168 13.01 -22.08 -0.34
#